data_5c49f7c994221bf112de6a8174a16c8d
#
_entry.id   5c49f7c994221bf112de6a8174a16c8d
#
_cell.length_a   1.000
_cell.length_b   1.000
_cell.length_c   1.000
_cell.angle_alpha   90.00
_cell.angle_beta   90.00
_cell.angle_gamma   90.00
#
_symmetry.space_group_name_H-M   'P 1'
#
loop_
_entity.id
_entity.type
_entity.pdbx_description
1 polymer ?
#
loop_
_entity_poly.entity_id
_entity_poly.type
_entity_poly.pdbx_seq_one_letter_code
_entity_poly.pdbx_strand_id
1 'polypeptide(L)'
;MSYLKSVDEIRSLIAKLKKGNTLWLDTEVADYDTRNPRLSLIQVLDDCKDLTGESVYILDVLEQPEIVAEFIEEIMINSSIEKVFHNAKYDLRFLGKKKAQNVICTLEMAKKIPYYILPLPNYQLKTLAIELCHFQDIDKQHQSSDWGIRPLSEEQIEYAYLDCIILAQVHSRLLEITQQTD
;
A
#
# COMPACT_ATOMS: atom_id res chain seq x y z
N MET A 1 12.15 3.53 8.52
CA MET A 1 11.65 2.23 8.00
C MET A 1 11.81 1.15 9.05
N SER A 2 10.78 0.34 9.26
CA SER A 2 10.80 -0.77 10.22
C SER A 2 10.26 -2.05 9.55
N TYR A 3 11.08 -3.11 9.53
CA TYR A 3 10.67 -4.44 9.08
C TYR A 3 10.36 -5.29 10.30
N LEU A 4 9.08 -5.60 10.51
CA LEU A 4 8.56 -6.26 11.71
C LEU A 4 8.22 -7.71 11.41
N LYS A 5 8.75 -8.61 12.22
CA LYS A 5 8.57 -10.07 12.07
C LYS A 5 7.88 -10.72 13.26
N SER A 6 8.00 -10.11 14.45
CA SER A 6 7.41 -10.70 15.64
C SER A 6 5.95 -10.28 15.79
N VAL A 7 5.14 -11.22 16.27
CA VAL A 7 3.72 -11.02 16.57
C VAL A 7 3.50 -9.83 17.50
N ASP A 8 4.33 -9.70 18.54
CA ASP A 8 4.17 -8.65 19.55
C ASP A 8 4.51 -7.26 19.02
N GLU A 9 5.53 -7.15 18.15
CA GLU A 9 5.86 -5.88 17.48
C GLU A 9 4.73 -5.45 16.54
N ILE A 10 4.19 -6.39 15.75
CA ILE A 10 3.10 -6.10 14.82
C ILE A 10 1.83 -5.70 15.59
N ARG A 11 1.48 -6.38 16.68
CA ARG A 11 0.36 -5.99 17.55
C ARG A 11 0.52 -4.61 18.15
N SER A 12 1.72 -4.30 18.62
CA SER A 12 2.04 -2.96 19.15
C SER A 12 1.86 -1.88 18.08
N LEU A 13 2.26 -2.18 16.84
CA LEU A 13 2.03 -1.29 15.71
C LEU A 13 0.53 -1.15 15.39
N ILE A 14 -0.23 -2.25 15.30
CA ILE A 14 -1.69 -2.20 15.06
C ILE A 14 -2.37 -1.30 16.09
N ALA A 15 -2.01 -1.43 17.38
CA ALA A 15 -2.55 -0.59 18.44
C ALA A 15 -2.18 0.90 18.29
N LYS A 16 -1.04 1.23 17.69
CA LYS A 16 -0.66 2.59 17.30
C LYS A 16 -1.50 3.07 16.11
N LEU A 17 -1.57 2.28 15.04
CA LEU A 17 -2.24 2.63 13.78
C LEU A 17 -3.75 2.86 13.95
N LYS A 18 -4.40 2.19 14.90
CA LYS A 18 -5.82 2.41 15.26
C LYS A 18 -6.15 3.84 15.65
N LYS A 19 -5.17 4.62 16.06
CA LYS A 19 -5.32 6.02 16.49
C LYS A 19 -5.07 7.01 15.34
N GLY A 20 -4.64 6.52 14.20
CA GLY A 20 -4.39 7.32 13.00
C GLY A 20 -5.67 7.66 12.25
N ASN A 21 -5.55 8.60 11.30
CA ASN A 21 -6.67 9.02 10.45
C ASN A 21 -6.59 8.42 9.04
N THR A 22 -5.41 8.38 8.45
CA THR A 22 -5.18 7.89 7.08
C THR A 22 -3.96 6.99 7.06
N LEU A 23 -4.07 5.86 6.37
CA LEU A 23 -2.98 4.91 6.14
C LEU A 23 -2.85 4.64 4.65
N TRP A 24 -1.63 4.66 4.14
CA TRP A 24 -1.29 4.24 2.79
C TRP A 24 -0.77 2.81 2.85
N LEU A 25 -1.39 1.93 2.09
CA LEU A 25 -1.23 0.49 2.24
C LEU A 25 -0.91 -0.15 0.90
N ASP A 26 -0.01 -1.12 0.93
CA ASP A 26 0.26 -2.02 -0.18
C ASP A 26 0.46 -3.45 0.31
N THR A 27 0.46 -4.43 -0.57
CA THR A 27 0.65 -5.84 -0.20
C THR A 27 1.55 -6.57 -1.18
N GLU A 28 2.41 -7.45 -0.64
CA GLU A 28 3.13 -8.42 -1.44
C GLU A 28 2.60 -9.83 -1.22
N VAL A 29 2.54 -10.59 -2.31
CA VAL A 29 1.88 -11.90 -2.33
C VAL A 29 2.84 -12.97 -2.82
N ALA A 30 3.05 -13.98 -1.99
CA ALA A 30 3.74 -15.19 -2.37
C ALA A 30 2.83 -16.09 -3.22
N ASP A 31 3.44 -16.88 -4.09
CA ASP A 31 2.74 -17.88 -4.93
C ASP A 31 1.63 -17.26 -5.80
N TYR A 32 1.83 -16.01 -6.27
CA TYR A 32 0.80 -15.20 -6.93
C TYR A 32 0.25 -15.83 -8.23
N ASP A 33 1.04 -16.68 -8.89
CA ASP A 33 0.71 -17.40 -10.13
C ASP A 33 0.10 -18.79 -9.89
N THR A 34 -0.12 -19.15 -8.61
CA THR A 34 -0.70 -20.43 -8.21
C THR A 34 -2.21 -20.31 -7.91
N ARG A 35 -2.85 -21.47 -7.63
CA ARG A 35 -4.25 -21.50 -7.20
C ARG A 35 -4.45 -21.00 -5.76
N ASN A 36 -3.40 -20.97 -4.96
CA ASN A 36 -3.44 -20.63 -3.53
C ASN A 36 -2.40 -19.55 -3.20
N PRO A 37 -2.56 -18.32 -3.71
CA PRO A 37 -1.66 -17.23 -3.36
C PRO A 37 -1.78 -16.89 -1.87
N ARG A 38 -0.64 -16.58 -1.24
CA ARG A 38 -0.55 -16.26 0.19
C ARG A 38 -0.09 -14.83 0.39
N LEU A 39 -0.76 -14.10 1.29
CA LEU A 39 -0.28 -12.78 1.70
C LEU A 39 1.08 -12.94 2.38
N SER A 40 2.06 -12.20 1.90
CA SER A 40 3.42 -12.24 2.42
C SER A 40 3.76 -11.03 3.27
N LEU A 41 3.50 -9.84 2.74
CA LEU A 41 3.77 -8.59 3.44
C LEU A 41 2.53 -7.70 3.44
N ILE A 42 2.40 -6.89 4.49
CA ILE A 42 1.56 -5.69 4.52
C ILE A 42 2.49 -4.50 4.73
N GLN A 43 2.51 -3.58 3.78
CA GLN A 43 3.23 -2.32 3.91
C GLN A 43 2.26 -1.24 4.39
N VAL A 44 2.72 -0.41 5.32
CA VAL A 44 1.92 0.69 5.90
C VAL A 44 2.77 1.93 6.02
N LEU A 45 2.27 3.06 5.52
CA LEU A 45 2.77 4.39 5.83
C LEU A 45 1.70 5.13 6.64
N ASP A 46 2.08 5.75 7.76
CA ASP A 46 1.14 6.48 8.64
C ASP A 46 1.36 8.02 8.66
N ASP A 47 2.33 8.51 7.89
CA ASP A 47 2.56 9.96 7.68
C ASP A 47 2.93 10.26 6.21
N CYS A 48 2.02 10.89 5.47
CA CYS A 48 2.25 11.25 4.06
C CYS A 48 3.34 12.30 3.84
N LYS A 49 3.80 12.98 4.86
CA LYS A 49 4.89 13.96 4.78
C LYS A 49 6.25 13.30 4.94
N ASP A 50 6.28 12.05 5.37
CA ASP A 50 7.51 11.30 5.50
C ASP A 50 8.00 10.82 4.13
N LEU A 51 8.97 11.53 3.58
CA LEU A 51 9.68 11.16 2.35
C LEU A 51 10.94 10.33 2.62
N THR A 52 11.31 10.16 3.89
CA THR A 52 12.52 9.43 4.31
C THR A 52 12.23 7.95 4.57
N GLY A 53 10.95 7.60 4.72
CA GLY A 53 10.48 6.25 5.01
C GLY A 53 10.60 5.85 6.49
N GLU A 54 10.83 6.79 7.41
CA GLU A 54 10.89 6.49 8.85
C GLU A 54 9.55 5.99 9.39
N SER A 55 8.45 6.48 8.81
CA SER A 55 7.07 6.11 9.15
C SER A 55 6.51 4.97 8.28
N VAL A 56 7.36 4.29 7.51
CA VAL A 56 6.98 3.07 6.78
C VAL A 56 7.26 1.84 7.62
N TYR A 57 6.25 1.00 7.73
CA TYR A 57 6.28 -0.29 8.41
C TYR A 57 6.01 -1.41 7.41
N ILE A 58 6.88 -2.41 7.38
CA ILE A 58 6.70 -3.64 6.61
C ILE A 58 6.41 -4.76 7.60
N LEU A 59 5.21 -5.32 7.55
CA LEU A 59 4.77 -6.41 8.39
C LEU A 59 4.97 -7.73 7.65
N ASP A 60 5.82 -8.60 8.15
CA ASP A 60 5.98 -9.97 7.64
C ASP A 60 4.87 -10.85 8.19
N VAL A 61 3.92 -11.19 7.34
CA VAL A 61 2.70 -11.93 7.74
C VAL A 61 2.57 -13.28 7.05
N LEU A 62 3.59 -13.72 6.30
CA LEU A 62 3.53 -14.93 5.47
C LEU A 62 3.04 -16.18 6.22
N GLU A 63 3.48 -16.37 7.44
CA GLU A 63 3.11 -17.52 8.28
C GLU A 63 2.29 -17.10 9.51
N GLN A 64 1.62 -15.92 9.43
CA GLN A 64 0.91 -15.34 10.58
C GLN A 64 -0.56 -14.99 10.25
N PRO A 65 -1.41 -15.97 9.90
CA PRO A 65 -2.79 -15.69 9.50
C PRO A 65 -3.63 -15.06 10.62
N GLU A 66 -3.27 -15.28 11.88
CA GLU A 66 -3.95 -14.68 13.05
C GLU A 66 -3.69 -13.17 13.12
N ILE A 67 -2.47 -12.74 12.80
CA ILE A 67 -2.11 -11.32 12.73
C ILE A 67 -2.81 -10.64 11.56
N VAL A 68 -2.94 -11.32 10.41
CA VAL A 68 -3.72 -10.80 9.28
C VAL A 68 -5.18 -10.61 9.67
N ALA A 69 -5.77 -11.59 10.40
CA ALA A 69 -7.14 -11.48 10.89
C ALA A 69 -7.30 -10.30 11.86
N GLU A 70 -6.34 -10.11 12.79
CA GLU A 70 -6.32 -8.98 13.73
C GLU A 70 -6.18 -7.63 12.99
N PHE A 71 -5.29 -7.54 12.00
CA PHE A 71 -5.14 -6.34 11.16
C PHE A 71 -6.44 -5.99 10.43
N ILE A 72 -7.14 -7.00 9.89
CA ILE A 72 -8.43 -6.80 9.23
C ILE A 72 -9.46 -6.25 10.22
N GLU A 73 -9.59 -6.85 11.40
CA GLU A 73 -10.57 -6.49 12.43
C GLU A 73 -10.34 -5.07 12.96
N GLU A 74 -9.07 -4.72 13.23
CA GLU A 74 -8.72 -3.50 13.92
C GLU A 74 -8.49 -2.30 12.98
N ILE A 75 -8.02 -2.55 11.77
CA ILE A 75 -7.66 -1.52 10.81
C ILE A 75 -8.64 -1.51 9.63
N MET A 76 -8.80 -2.63 8.91
CA MET A 76 -9.53 -2.61 7.65
C MET A 76 -11.02 -2.38 7.82
N ILE A 77 -11.66 -2.93 8.86
CA ILE A 77 -13.09 -2.76 9.16
C ILE A 77 -13.38 -1.41 9.83
N ASN A 78 -12.38 -0.78 10.43
CA ASN A 78 -12.56 0.49 11.13
C ASN A 78 -12.86 1.64 10.14
N SER A 79 -14.09 2.13 10.16
CA SER A 79 -14.54 3.23 9.28
C SER A 79 -13.93 4.60 9.62
N SER A 80 -13.37 4.77 10.83
CA SER A 80 -12.73 6.02 11.25
C SER A 80 -11.35 6.22 10.62
N ILE A 81 -10.74 5.16 10.11
CA ILE A 81 -9.44 5.21 9.44
C ILE A 81 -9.68 5.17 7.93
N GLU A 82 -9.10 6.08 7.20
CA GLU A 82 -9.04 6.03 5.75
C GLU A 82 -7.88 5.11 5.31
N LYS A 83 -8.15 4.19 4.40
CA LYS A 83 -7.16 3.28 3.83
C LYS A 83 -6.98 3.58 2.35
N VAL A 84 -5.80 4.02 1.98
CA VAL A 84 -5.45 4.38 0.60
C VAL A 84 -4.64 3.27 -0.04
N PHE A 85 -5.06 2.82 -1.22
CA PHE A 85 -4.39 1.81 -2.03
C PHE A 85 -4.27 2.28 -3.48
N HIS A 86 -3.38 1.63 -4.23
CA HIS A 86 -3.43 1.67 -5.68
C HIS A 86 -3.95 0.34 -6.22
N ASN A 87 -5.04 0.36 -7.02
CA ASN A 87 -5.72 -0.85 -7.46
C ASN A 87 -6.26 -1.73 -6.30
N ALA A 88 -6.85 -1.08 -5.30
CA ALA A 88 -7.34 -1.65 -4.05
C ALA A 88 -8.06 -3.01 -4.18
N LYS A 89 -8.69 -3.28 -5.33
CA LYS A 89 -9.39 -4.54 -5.59
C LYS A 89 -8.47 -5.75 -5.47
N TYR A 90 -7.18 -5.60 -5.77
CA TYR A 90 -6.21 -6.67 -5.65
C TYR A 90 -5.93 -6.98 -4.18
N ASP A 91 -5.55 -5.98 -3.41
CA ASP A 91 -5.14 -6.11 -1.99
C ASP A 91 -6.29 -6.55 -1.10
N LEU A 92 -7.47 -6.02 -1.37
CA LEU A 92 -8.67 -6.37 -0.63
C LEU A 92 -9.04 -7.86 -0.71
N ARG A 93 -8.51 -8.62 -1.68
CA ARG A 93 -8.70 -10.08 -1.72
C ARG A 93 -8.13 -10.75 -0.48
N PHE A 94 -7.08 -10.17 0.11
CA PHE A 94 -6.37 -10.65 1.29
C PHE A 94 -6.76 -9.87 2.55
N LEU A 95 -7.16 -8.60 2.40
CA LEU A 95 -7.40 -7.65 3.49
C LEU A 95 -8.90 -7.37 3.72
N GLY A 96 -9.70 -8.41 3.90
CA GLY A 96 -11.08 -8.30 4.37
C GLY A 96 -12.14 -8.18 3.27
N LYS A 97 -11.77 -8.06 2.00
CA LYS A 97 -12.71 -8.00 0.86
C LYS A 97 -13.79 -6.93 1.07
N LYS A 98 -15.06 -7.33 1.02
CA LYS A 98 -16.23 -6.43 1.18
C LYS A 98 -16.42 -5.90 2.61
N LYS A 99 -15.70 -6.43 3.60
CA LYS A 99 -15.77 -5.96 4.99
C LYS A 99 -14.93 -4.69 5.21
N ALA A 100 -13.91 -4.46 4.38
CA ALA A 100 -13.09 -3.27 4.46
C ALA A 100 -13.95 -2.01 4.25
N GLN A 101 -13.75 -0.99 5.09
CA GLN A 101 -14.51 0.26 5.09
C GLN A 101 -13.57 1.44 4.88
N ASN A 102 -14.11 2.55 4.40
CA ASN A 102 -13.39 3.80 4.15
C ASN A 102 -12.09 3.58 3.34
N VAL A 103 -12.24 2.95 2.16
CA VAL A 103 -11.15 2.62 1.25
C VAL A 103 -11.13 3.59 0.08
N ILE A 104 -9.99 4.22 -0.13
CA ILE A 104 -9.68 5.07 -1.28
C ILE A 104 -8.80 4.29 -2.26
N CYS A 105 -9.09 4.38 -3.55
CA CYS A 105 -8.29 3.77 -4.60
C CYS A 105 -7.77 4.83 -5.55
N THR A 106 -6.46 5.08 -5.55
CA THR A 106 -5.84 6.11 -6.41
C THR A 106 -5.97 5.80 -7.90
N LEU A 107 -6.04 4.53 -8.29
CA LEU A 107 -6.36 4.14 -9.67
C LEU A 107 -7.76 4.62 -10.08
N GLU A 108 -8.76 4.44 -9.22
CA GLU A 108 -10.12 4.89 -9.51
C GLU A 108 -10.26 6.41 -9.42
N MET A 109 -9.46 7.08 -8.56
CA MET A 109 -9.38 8.54 -8.54
C MET A 109 -8.85 9.07 -9.88
N ALA A 110 -7.72 8.53 -10.34
CA ALA A 110 -7.10 8.94 -11.61
C ALA A 110 -8.03 8.73 -12.81
N LYS A 111 -8.76 7.62 -12.86
CA LYS A 111 -9.74 7.33 -13.93
C LYS A 111 -10.92 8.29 -13.97
N LYS A 112 -11.27 8.92 -12.87
CA LYS A 112 -12.37 9.90 -12.79
C LYS A 112 -11.95 11.28 -13.30
N ILE A 113 -10.65 11.59 -13.33
CA ILE A 113 -10.15 12.85 -13.86
C ILE A 113 -10.30 12.84 -15.38
N PRO A 114 -10.90 13.88 -15.98
CA PRO A 114 -11.05 13.97 -17.43
C PRO A 114 -9.71 13.85 -18.16
N TYR A 115 -9.68 13.15 -19.28
CA TYR A 115 -8.46 12.92 -20.06
C TYR A 115 -7.74 14.22 -20.48
N TYR A 116 -8.48 15.28 -20.78
CA TYR A 116 -7.86 16.58 -21.15
C TYR A 116 -7.14 17.27 -19.97
N ILE A 117 -7.39 16.83 -18.72
CA ILE A 117 -6.70 17.31 -17.52
C ILE A 117 -5.54 16.36 -17.18
N LEU A 118 -5.76 15.06 -17.31
CA LEU A 118 -4.78 14.02 -17.01
C LEU A 118 -4.56 13.10 -18.24
N PRO A 119 -3.86 13.60 -19.29
CA PRO A 119 -3.70 12.90 -20.57
C PRO A 119 -2.60 11.83 -20.53
N LEU A 120 -2.75 10.83 -19.66
CA LEU A 120 -1.75 9.77 -19.47
C LEU A 120 -2.10 8.50 -20.28
N PRO A 121 -1.08 7.77 -20.75
CA PRO A 121 -1.26 6.54 -21.55
C PRO A 121 -1.89 5.39 -20.71
N ASN A 122 -1.68 5.42 -19.41
CA ASN A 122 -2.28 4.52 -18.44
C ASN A 122 -2.20 5.14 -17.03
N TYR A 123 -2.88 4.53 -16.07
CA TYR A 123 -2.92 4.99 -14.68
C TYR A 123 -2.27 3.98 -13.72
N GLN A 124 -1.22 3.27 -14.16
CA GLN A 124 -0.39 2.46 -13.26
C GLN A 124 0.32 3.36 -12.24
N LEU A 125 0.57 2.85 -11.03
CA LEU A 125 1.23 3.62 -9.97
C LEU A 125 2.54 4.25 -10.44
N LYS A 126 3.38 3.48 -11.14
CA LYS A 126 4.64 3.98 -11.72
C LYS A 126 4.42 5.14 -12.70
N THR A 127 3.43 5.05 -13.58
CA THR A 127 3.14 6.12 -14.55
C THR A 127 2.70 7.39 -13.82
N LEU A 128 1.81 7.25 -12.84
CA LEU A 128 1.36 8.38 -12.02
C LEU A 128 2.53 8.99 -11.23
N ALA A 129 3.41 8.17 -10.67
CA ALA A 129 4.57 8.63 -9.92
C ALA A 129 5.54 9.44 -10.78
N ILE A 130 5.85 8.97 -11.98
CA ILE A 130 6.75 9.67 -12.91
C ILE A 130 6.12 10.98 -13.38
N GLU A 131 4.89 10.94 -13.86
CA GLU A 131 4.23 12.07 -14.52
C GLU A 131 3.73 13.15 -13.54
N LEU A 132 3.27 12.75 -12.37
CA LEU A 132 2.70 13.69 -11.39
C LEU A 132 3.66 14.09 -10.27
N CYS A 133 4.56 13.19 -9.89
CA CYS A 133 5.43 13.37 -8.73
C CYS A 133 6.92 13.45 -9.10
N HIS A 134 7.26 13.33 -10.40
CA HIS A 134 8.62 13.45 -10.95
C HIS A 134 9.62 12.43 -10.39
N PHE A 135 9.13 11.25 -9.96
CA PHE A 135 10.00 10.16 -9.61
C PHE A 135 10.81 9.70 -10.83
N GLN A 136 12.10 9.42 -10.62
CA GLN A 136 12.99 8.87 -11.64
C GLN A 136 13.36 7.43 -11.26
N ASP A 137 13.65 6.62 -12.29
CA ASP A 137 14.22 5.27 -12.13
C ASP A 137 13.48 4.32 -11.19
N ILE A 138 12.13 4.36 -11.20
CA ILE A 138 11.34 3.40 -10.43
C ILE A 138 11.58 2.00 -11.01
N ASP A 139 12.30 1.15 -10.27
CA ASP A 139 12.54 -0.24 -10.66
C ASP A 139 11.28 -1.08 -10.48
N LYS A 140 11.00 -1.93 -11.47
CA LYS A 140 9.89 -2.90 -11.42
C LYS A 140 10.38 -4.35 -11.26
N GLN A 141 11.69 -4.59 -11.19
CA GLN A 141 12.22 -5.96 -11.18
C GLN A 141 11.70 -6.77 -10.01
N HIS A 142 11.42 -6.10 -8.88
CA HIS A 142 10.94 -6.75 -7.67
C HIS A 142 9.43 -6.94 -7.60
N GLN A 143 8.63 -6.33 -8.48
CA GLN A 143 7.18 -6.55 -8.54
C GLN A 143 6.80 -8.04 -8.72
N SER A 144 7.63 -8.80 -9.43
CA SER A 144 7.46 -10.25 -9.66
C SER A 144 8.45 -11.12 -8.88
N SER A 145 9.04 -10.57 -7.82
CA SER A 145 9.94 -11.31 -6.94
C SER A 145 9.23 -12.47 -6.25
N ASP A 146 9.99 -13.47 -5.86
CA ASP A 146 9.46 -14.53 -4.99
C ASP A 146 9.33 -14.00 -3.55
N TRP A 147 8.14 -13.55 -3.20
CA TRP A 147 7.79 -13.06 -1.88
C TRP A 147 7.56 -14.18 -0.85
N GLY A 148 7.70 -15.45 -1.26
CA GLY A 148 7.61 -16.62 -0.39
C GLY A 148 8.93 -17.01 0.27
N ILE A 149 10.07 -16.50 -0.21
CA ILE A 149 11.40 -16.82 0.32
C ILE A 149 11.73 -15.96 1.55
N ARG A 150 12.44 -16.56 2.50
CA ARG A 150 13.02 -15.86 3.67
C ARG A 150 14.47 -16.27 3.88
N PRO A 151 15.35 -15.32 4.29
CA PRO A 151 15.08 -13.89 4.49
C PRO A 151 14.81 -13.17 3.17
N LEU A 152 14.08 -12.06 3.21
CA LEU A 152 13.98 -11.14 2.09
C LEU A 152 15.33 -10.48 1.82
N SER A 153 15.62 -10.16 0.56
CA SER A 153 16.79 -9.36 0.20
C SER A 153 16.62 -7.88 0.60
N GLU A 154 17.72 -7.15 0.67
CA GLU A 154 17.68 -5.71 0.96
C GLU A 154 16.90 -4.96 -0.12
N GLU A 155 17.08 -5.36 -1.39
CA GLU A 155 16.38 -4.76 -2.53
C GLU A 155 14.86 -5.03 -2.49
N GLN A 156 14.43 -6.22 -2.04
CA GLN A 156 13.00 -6.50 -1.84
C GLN A 156 12.41 -5.62 -0.74
N ILE A 157 13.12 -5.45 0.38
CA ILE A 157 12.68 -4.59 1.48
C ILE A 157 12.62 -3.14 1.01
N GLU A 158 13.62 -2.66 0.26
CA GLU A 158 13.66 -1.32 -0.28
C GLU A 158 12.51 -1.08 -1.27
N TYR A 159 12.24 -2.03 -2.16
CA TYR A 159 11.10 -1.97 -3.07
C TYR A 159 9.79 -1.84 -2.31
N ALA A 160 9.54 -2.73 -1.34
CA ALA A 160 8.29 -2.76 -0.58
C ALA A 160 8.03 -1.47 0.22
N TYR A 161 9.06 -0.81 0.73
CA TYR A 161 8.84 0.44 1.46
C TYR A 161 8.61 1.64 0.52
N LEU A 162 9.25 1.65 -0.65
CA LEU A 162 9.10 2.74 -1.62
C LEU A 162 7.67 2.82 -2.17
N ASP A 163 7.00 1.70 -2.39
CA ASP A 163 5.66 1.68 -2.95
C ASP A 163 4.66 2.46 -2.08
N CYS A 164 4.76 2.42 -0.74
CA CYS A 164 3.92 3.22 0.14
C CYS A 164 4.22 4.73 0.06
N ILE A 165 5.49 5.12 -0.06
CA ILE A 165 5.87 6.53 -0.22
C ILE A 165 5.35 7.06 -1.55
N ILE A 166 5.55 6.31 -2.62
CA ILE A 166 5.06 6.64 -3.96
C ILE A 166 3.54 6.77 -3.95
N LEU A 167 2.84 5.82 -3.32
CA LEU A 167 1.39 5.84 -3.19
C LEU A 167 0.89 7.12 -2.49
N ALA A 168 1.53 7.51 -1.40
CA ALA A 168 1.16 8.71 -0.65
C ALA A 168 1.35 9.99 -1.46
N GLN A 169 2.46 10.10 -2.19
CA GLN A 169 2.74 11.24 -3.07
C GLN A 169 1.72 11.33 -4.22
N VAL A 170 1.46 10.19 -4.87
CA VAL A 170 0.45 10.12 -5.95
C VAL A 170 -0.94 10.46 -5.42
N HIS A 171 -1.33 9.97 -4.24
CA HIS A 171 -2.61 10.30 -3.62
C HIS A 171 -2.74 11.81 -3.37
N SER A 172 -1.73 12.42 -2.73
CA SER A 172 -1.70 13.86 -2.49
C SER A 172 -1.87 14.67 -3.79
N ARG A 173 -1.14 14.27 -4.83
CA ARG A 173 -1.18 14.97 -6.11
C ARG A 173 -2.52 14.84 -6.82
N LEU A 174 -3.15 13.66 -6.76
CA LEU A 174 -4.49 13.46 -7.32
C LEU A 174 -5.55 14.26 -6.58
N LEU A 175 -5.44 14.41 -5.25
CA LEU A 175 -6.34 15.28 -4.47
C LEU A 175 -6.22 16.75 -4.89
N GLU A 176 -5.00 17.26 -5.09
CA GLU A 176 -4.78 18.64 -5.57
C GLU A 176 -5.43 18.87 -6.94
N ILE A 177 -5.25 17.94 -7.89
CA ILE A 177 -5.85 18.04 -9.22
C ILE A 177 -7.38 18.03 -9.13
N THR A 178 -7.96 17.16 -8.32
CA THR A 178 -9.41 17.04 -8.18
C THR A 178 -10.02 18.31 -7.57
N GLN A 179 -9.36 18.90 -6.56
CA GLN A 179 -9.82 20.15 -5.94
C GLN A 179 -9.76 21.37 -6.87
N GLN A 180 -8.91 21.35 -7.91
CA GLN A 180 -8.81 22.45 -8.88
C GLN A 180 -9.85 22.32 -10.01
N THR A 181 -10.57 21.20 -10.06
CA THR A 181 -11.53 20.90 -11.13
C THR A 181 -12.99 20.97 -10.69
N ASP A 182 -13.25 21.08 -9.40
CA ASP A 182 -14.56 21.36 -8.79
C ASP A 182 -14.81 22.89 -8.68
#